data_330d0fd40d9076d428a462fbfadc18be
#
_entry.id   330d0fd40d9076d428a462fbfadc18be
#
_cell.length_a   1.000
_cell.length_b   1.000
_cell.length_c   1.000
_cell.angle_alpha   90.00
_cell.angle_beta   90.00
_cell.angle_gamma   90.00
#
_symmetry.space_group_name_H-M   'P 1'
#
loop_
_entity.id
_entity.type
_entity.pdbx_description
1 polymer ?
#
loop_
_entity_poly.entity_id
_entity_poly.type
_entity_poly.pdbx_seq_one_letter_code
_entity_poly.pdbx_strand_id
1 'polypeptide(L)'
;VKGHERKEAQVIEAVVSELFGSSSDIRRKTIPLSVPGYSVQLIYCQGLSDAAKVEQWVVPEFMNIPEPILLSEGMDWRRKVPFPMDPIPEDQMEAAMKETVLEGDLLLIFAPSNNCYSMAMANAPKRQPEEPNTEVSTRGPRDGFIEDSHTNIALIRRRLKTHLLAVEEFTIGSETSTKVHLLYHKEAIQAHVLQEIRTKLSRVDVKGLVSNSQLEEILTRFSLFPLMTYTGRPDYAVNSLLHGKFAIVMGGAPTVLIAPASFNFLLNSSEDAHLVNVVVAFTRFLRICGVLLSLFLPGLWVALTTYHQDQIPFTLLATLVNSRQGVPMPSPLEAMVMLILFEIFREAGMRLPSAFGQTLSVVGGLIIGQAAISAGIAGPGTIVIIAISVLATFTLVNQSLVNIVSLFRILVLLISGLLGLFGTLFCLLVLVLFMVNLRSFGTFYLSPVSPPKIREIYKILFRMPWGKGEFTSKAGKKG
;
A
#
# COMPACT_ATOMS: atom_id res chain seq x y z
N VAL A 1 40.64 9.00 -33.87
CA VAL A 1 39.30 8.39 -33.98
C VAL A 1 39.05 7.46 -32.76
N LYS A 2 39.87 6.43 -32.50
CA LYS A 2 39.66 5.44 -31.38
C LYS A 2 39.60 6.07 -29.96
N GLY A 3 40.12 7.26 -29.73
CA GLY A 3 40.09 7.93 -28.43
C GLY A 3 38.78 8.70 -28.14
N HIS A 4 38.10 9.12 -29.20
CA HIS A 4 36.83 9.87 -29.10
C HIS A 4 35.66 8.88 -28.88
N GLU A 5 35.64 7.82 -29.66
CA GLU A 5 34.67 6.72 -29.55
C GLU A 5 34.66 6.05 -28.16
N ARG A 6 35.83 5.86 -27.53
CA ARG A 6 35.93 5.34 -26.15
C ARG A 6 35.38 6.29 -25.10
N LYS A 7 35.52 7.60 -25.29
CA LYS A 7 34.94 8.59 -24.35
C LYS A 7 33.43 8.65 -24.47
N GLU A 8 32.90 8.61 -25.69
CA GLU A 8 31.44 8.59 -25.92
C GLU A 8 30.78 7.31 -25.38
N ALA A 9 31.41 6.14 -25.56
CA ALA A 9 30.92 4.89 -24.98
C ALA A 9 30.85 4.94 -23.44
N GLN A 10 31.88 5.53 -22.81
CA GLN A 10 31.89 5.74 -21.35
C GLN A 10 30.79 6.68 -20.88
N VAL A 11 30.47 7.73 -21.67
CA VAL A 11 29.38 8.67 -21.33
C VAL A 11 28.02 7.98 -21.40
N ILE A 12 27.75 7.22 -22.46
CA ILE A 12 26.46 6.51 -22.60
C ILE A 12 26.30 5.44 -21.50
N GLU A 13 27.36 4.69 -21.20
CA GLU A 13 27.31 3.70 -20.13
C GLU A 13 27.11 4.32 -18.74
N ALA A 14 27.70 5.49 -18.49
CA ALA A 14 27.47 6.29 -17.28
C ALA A 14 26.01 6.75 -17.19
N VAL A 15 25.45 7.29 -18.28
CA VAL A 15 24.04 7.71 -18.37
C VAL A 15 23.09 6.53 -18.11
N VAL A 16 23.31 5.40 -18.77
CA VAL A 16 22.52 4.17 -18.58
C VAL A 16 22.59 3.68 -17.13
N SER A 17 23.79 3.74 -16.53
CA SER A 17 23.99 3.34 -15.14
C SER A 17 23.31 4.28 -14.15
N GLU A 18 23.35 5.57 -14.40
CA GLU A 18 22.67 6.59 -13.59
C GLU A 18 21.15 6.43 -13.67
N LEU A 19 20.61 6.24 -14.88
CA LEU A 19 19.18 6.13 -15.13
C LEU A 19 18.59 4.85 -14.55
N PHE A 20 19.22 3.72 -14.81
CA PHE A 20 18.62 2.40 -14.61
C PHE A 20 19.38 1.52 -13.61
N GLY A 21 20.54 1.94 -13.09
CA GLY A 21 21.40 1.11 -12.24
C GLY A 21 20.81 0.68 -10.91
N SER A 22 19.79 1.40 -10.43
CA SER A 22 19.12 1.12 -9.15
C SER A 22 17.79 0.33 -9.29
N SER A 23 17.51 -0.20 -10.49
CA SER A 23 16.24 -0.86 -10.78
C SER A 23 16.47 -2.27 -11.28
N SER A 24 16.18 -3.28 -10.45
CA SER A 24 16.36 -4.69 -10.74
C SER A 24 15.36 -5.24 -11.77
N ASP A 25 14.26 -4.54 -12.01
CA ASP A 25 13.25 -4.83 -13.02
C ASP A 25 13.70 -4.42 -14.44
N ILE A 26 14.77 -3.64 -14.55
CA ILE A 26 15.35 -3.27 -15.85
C ILE A 26 16.53 -4.20 -16.15
N ARG A 27 16.32 -5.06 -17.17
CA ARG A 27 17.31 -6.02 -17.61
C ARG A 27 18.28 -5.38 -18.59
N ARG A 28 19.55 -5.72 -18.43
CA ARG A 28 20.63 -5.33 -19.33
C ARG A 28 21.33 -6.59 -19.81
N LYS A 29 21.44 -6.75 -21.11
CA LYS A 29 22.09 -7.89 -21.72
C LYS A 29 23.00 -7.42 -22.85
N THR A 30 24.27 -7.72 -22.77
CA THR A 30 25.22 -7.42 -23.85
C THR A 30 25.44 -8.68 -24.71
N ILE A 31 25.23 -8.56 -26.00
CA ILE A 31 25.39 -9.64 -26.97
C ILE A 31 26.58 -9.30 -27.83
N PRO A 32 27.64 -10.15 -27.88
CA PRO A 32 28.69 -10.00 -28.82
C PRO A 32 28.16 -10.35 -30.22
N LEU A 33 28.55 -9.55 -31.23
CA LEU A 33 28.23 -9.82 -32.62
C LEU A 33 29.34 -10.68 -33.27
N SER A 34 29.10 -11.20 -34.50
CA SER A 34 30.02 -12.12 -35.21
C SER A 34 31.41 -11.53 -35.45
N VAL A 35 31.58 -10.19 -35.42
CA VAL A 35 32.86 -9.53 -35.59
C VAL A 35 33.43 -9.09 -34.23
N PRO A 36 34.68 -9.42 -33.89
CA PRO A 36 35.32 -9.01 -32.65
C PRO A 36 35.33 -7.47 -32.49
N GLY A 37 34.90 -6.98 -31.34
CA GLY A 37 34.79 -5.55 -31.04
C GLY A 37 33.43 -4.94 -31.34
N TYR A 38 32.51 -5.66 -31.97
CA TYR A 38 31.13 -5.26 -32.15
C TYR A 38 30.23 -5.95 -31.14
N SER A 39 29.35 -5.16 -30.48
CA SER A 39 28.35 -5.73 -29.57
C SER A 39 27.09 -4.85 -29.57
N VAL A 40 25.98 -5.44 -29.16
CA VAL A 40 24.74 -4.72 -28.92
C VAL A 40 24.33 -4.92 -27.46
N GLN A 41 24.03 -3.81 -26.79
CA GLN A 41 23.46 -3.83 -25.45
C GLN A 41 21.94 -3.67 -25.53
N LEU A 42 21.22 -4.65 -25.01
CA LEU A 42 19.77 -4.66 -24.91
C LEU A 42 19.37 -4.20 -23.51
N ILE A 43 18.48 -3.21 -23.44
CA ILE A 43 17.96 -2.69 -22.18
C ILE A 43 16.43 -2.64 -22.28
N TYR A 44 15.75 -3.32 -21.38
CA TYR A 44 14.29 -3.40 -21.37
C TYR A 44 13.75 -3.60 -19.96
N CYS A 45 12.49 -3.15 -19.73
CA CYS A 45 11.79 -3.32 -18.46
C CYS A 45 11.06 -4.68 -18.44
N GLN A 46 11.49 -5.56 -17.53
CA GLN A 46 10.85 -6.85 -17.32
C GLN A 46 9.40 -6.64 -16.84
N GLY A 47 8.43 -7.28 -17.52
CA GLY A 47 7.00 -7.12 -17.23
C GLY A 47 6.28 -6.03 -18.03
N LEU A 48 7.00 -5.07 -18.63
CA LEU A 48 6.43 -4.15 -19.63
C LEU A 48 6.77 -4.57 -21.06
N SER A 49 7.96 -5.15 -21.26
CA SER A 49 8.40 -5.66 -22.55
C SER A 49 8.12 -7.16 -22.67
N ASP A 50 7.97 -7.64 -23.91
CA ASP A 50 7.85 -9.08 -24.22
C ASP A 50 9.23 -9.75 -24.13
N ALA A 51 9.66 -10.07 -22.90
CA ALA A 51 10.96 -10.69 -22.66
C ALA A 51 11.12 -12.03 -23.39
N ALA A 52 10.04 -12.78 -23.61
CA ALA A 52 10.09 -14.04 -24.34
C ALA A 52 10.45 -13.82 -25.82
N LYS A 53 9.85 -12.81 -26.46
CA LYS A 53 10.20 -12.45 -27.83
C LYS A 53 11.61 -11.91 -27.94
N VAL A 54 12.06 -11.09 -26.96
CA VAL A 54 13.44 -10.61 -26.93
C VAL A 54 14.42 -11.76 -26.92
N GLU A 55 14.24 -12.77 -26.05
CA GLU A 55 15.15 -13.91 -25.92
C GLU A 55 15.04 -14.90 -27.09
N GLN A 56 13.85 -15.18 -27.60
CA GLN A 56 13.62 -16.20 -28.63
C GLN A 56 13.87 -15.71 -30.07
N TRP A 57 13.65 -14.42 -30.31
CA TRP A 57 13.69 -13.87 -31.66
C TRP A 57 14.78 -12.82 -31.83
N VAL A 58 14.90 -11.84 -30.93
CA VAL A 58 15.82 -10.72 -31.09
C VAL A 58 17.28 -11.17 -30.87
N VAL A 59 17.51 -11.89 -29.77
CA VAL A 59 18.88 -12.33 -29.39
C VAL A 59 19.52 -13.23 -30.45
N PRO A 60 18.84 -14.28 -30.96
CA PRO A 60 19.44 -15.16 -32.00
C PRO A 60 19.73 -14.42 -33.31
N GLU A 61 18.87 -13.49 -33.72
CA GLU A 61 19.10 -12.71 -34.93
C GLU A 61 20.33 -11.82 -34.84
N PHE A 62 20.55 -11.16 -33.70
CA PHE A 62 21.77 -10.38 -33.49
C PHE A 62 23.04 -11.23 -33.47
N MET A 63 22.98 -12.46 -32.94
CA MET A 63 24.12 -13.40 -32.96
C MET A 63 24.45 -13.93 -34.36
N ASN A 64 23.44 -13.98 -35.23
CA ASN A 64 23.57 -14.57 -36.57
C ASN A 64 23.80 -13.55 -37.70
N ILE A 65 24.04 -12.27 -37.39
CA ILE A 65 24.32 -11.25 -38.43
C ILE A 65 25.61 -11.60 -39.13
N PRO A 66 25.61 -11.77 -40.50
CA PRO A 66 26.79 -12.09 -41.25
C PRO A 66 27.88 -11.01 -41.20
N GLU A 67 29.15 -11.43 -41.10
CA GLU A 67 30.31 -10.50 -41.05
C GLU A 67 30.34 -9.44 -42.18
N PRO A 68 30.04 -9.77 -43.45
CA PRO A 68 30.07 -8.80 -44.55
C PRO A 68 29.08 -7.64 -44.34
N ILE A 69 27.95 -7.91 -43.69
CA ILE A 69 26.93 -6.91 -43.37
C ILE A 69 27.42 -5.99 -42.24
N LEU A 70 28.11 -6.54 -41.25
CA LEU A 70 28.66 -5.78 -40.12
C LEU A 70 29.78 -4.82 -40.55
N LEU A 71 30.61 -5.25 -41.48
CA LEU A 71 31.78 -4.49 -41.95
C LEU A 71 31.46 -3.46 -43.04
N SER A 72 30.25 -3.43 -43.59
CA SER A 72 29.86 -2.45 -44.60
C SER A 72 29.86 -1.02 -44.02
N GLU A 73 30.77 -0.18 -44.54
CA GLU A 73 30.89 1.22 -44.13
C GLU A 73 29.65 2.06 -44.51
N GLY A 74 29.20 2.96 -43.60
CA GLY A 74 28.17 3.93 -43.88
C GLY A 74 26.73 3.40 -43.90
N MET A 75 26.48 2.14 -43.59
CA MET A 75 25.15 1.57 -43.59
C MET A 75 24.49 1.72 -42.20
N ASP A 76 23.34 2.36 -42.15
CA ASP A 76 22.48 2.46 -40.97
C ASP A 76 22.13 1.08 -40.42
N TRP A 77 22.22 0.86 -39.11
CA TRP A 77 21.88 -0.38 -38.44
C TRP A 77 20.48 -0.90 -38.78
N ARG A 78 19.52 0.00 -39.08
CA ARG A 78 18.17 -0.33 -39.56
C ARG A 78 18.14 -1.20 -40.81
N ARG A 79 19.22 -1.17 -41.65
CA ARG A 79 19.32 -1.97 -42.85
C ARG A 79 20.15 -3.25 -42.67
N LYS A 80 20.80 -3.38 -41.49
CA LYS A 80 21.64 -4.54 -41.16
C LYS A 80 20.84 -5.62 -40.41
N VAL A 81 19.70 -5.30 -39.87
CA VAL A 81 18.85 -6.18 -39.05
C VAL A 81 17.43 -6.24 -39.63
N PRO A 82 16.76 -7.42 -39.57
CA PRO A 82 15.40 -7.58 -40.11
C PRO A 82 14.28 -6.98 -39.25
N PHE A 83 14.62 -6.18 -38.24
CA PHE A 83 13.64 -5.59 -37.31
C PHE A 83 13.44 -4.09 -37.56
N PRO A 84 12.21 -3.60 -37.44
CA PRO A 84 11.95 -2.17 -37.44
C PRO A 84 12.56 -1.55 -36.18
N MET A 85 13.46 -0.60 -36.37
CA MET A 85 14.10 0.17 -35.29
C MET A 85 14.05 1.64 -35.62
N ASP A 86 13.72 2.46 -34.61
CA ASP A 86 13.71 3.90 -34.72
C ASP A 86 14.95 4.50 -34.05
N PRO A 87 15.69 5.39 -34.73
CA PRO A 87 16.89 6.00 -34.16
C PRO A 87 16.50 6.98 -33.04
N ILE A 88 17.25 6.96 -31.97
CA ILE A 88 17.10 7.92 -30.88
C ILE A 88 17.92 9.15 -31.20
N PRO A 89 17.29 10.35 -31.28
CA PRO A 89 17.99 11.59 -31.59
C PRO A 89 18.97 11.97 -30.47
N GLU A 90 20.18 12.41 -30.86
CA GLU A 90 21.25 12.79 -29.94
C GLU A 90 20.88 13.97 -29.05
N ASP A 91 20.12 14.94 -29.56
CA ASP A 91 19.72 16.16 -28.85
C ASP A 91 18.83 15.87 -27.62
N GLN A 92 18.13 14.73 -27.58
CA GLN A 92 17.21 14.33 -26.52
C GLN A 92 17.47 12.90 -26.04
N MET A 93 18.71 12.42 -26.20
CA MET A 93 19.06 11.00 -25.96
C MET A 93 18.60 10.48 -24.60
N GLU A 94 18.85 11.22 -23.52
CA GLU A 94 18.49 10.81 -22.16
C GLU A 94 16.96 10.69 -21.97
N ALA A 95 16.21 11.67 -22.49
CA ALA A 95 14.76 11.66 -22.38
C ALA A 95 14.14 10.51 -23.20
N ALA A 96 14.62 10.34 -24.43
CA ALA A 96 14.14 9.28 -25.32
C ALA A 96 14.51 7.87 -24.83
N MET A 97 15.70 7.67 -24.25
CA MET A 97 16.08 6.41 -23.61
C MET A 97 15.17 6.06 -22.44
N LYS A 98 14.82 7.07 -21.60
CA LYS A 98 13.88 6.91 -20.49
C LYS A 98 12.50 6.52 -21.00
N GLU A 99 11.99 7.24 -21.99
CA GLU A 99 10.66 7.00 -22.56
C GLU A 99 10.57 5.60 -23.14
N THR A 100 11.54 5.21 -24.01
CA THR A 100 11.61 3.88 -24.62
C THR A 100 11.50 2.75 -23.59
N VAL A 101 12.38 2.75 -22.59
CA VAL A 101 12.42 1.64 -21.60
C VAL A 101 11.20 1.65 -20.69
N LEU A 102 10.70 2.82 -20.31
CA LEU A 102 9.56 2.94 -19.40
C LEU A 102 8.19 2.76 -20.09
N GLU A 103 8.13 2.83 -21.41
CA GLU A 103 6.96 2.45 -22.20
C GLU A 103 6.90 0.95 -22.48
N GLY A 104 8.00 0.24 -22.25
CA GLY A 104 8.10 -1.19 -22.43
C GLY A 104 8.79 -1.58 -23.75
N ASP A 105 9.31 -0.63 -24.49
CA ASP A 105 10.07 -0.87 -25.69
C ASP A 105 11.51 -1.28 -25.36
N LEU A 106 12.18 -1.91 -26.32
CA LEU A 106 13.55 -2.37 -26.22
C LEU A 106 14.49 -1.25 -26.67
N LEU A 107 15.40 -0.85 -25.80
CA LEU A 107 16.50 0.06 -26.12
C LEU A 107 17.70 -0.76 -26.57
N LEU A 108 18.25 -0.41 -27.72
CA LEU A 108 19.41 -1.02 -28.34
C LEU A 108 20.55 -0.02 -28.43
N ILE A 109 21.73 -0.38 -27.95
CA ILE A 109 22.95 0.43 -28.02
C ILE A 109 24.03 -0.38 -28.72
N PHE A 110 24.48 0.08 -29.87
CA PHE A 110 25.48 -0.62 -30.71
C PHE A 110 26.87 -0.08 -30.44
N ALA A 111 27.79 -0.95 -30.06
CA ALA A 111 29.23 -0.65 -29.99
C ALA A 111 29.95 -1.13 -31.25
N PRO A 112 30.97 -0.40 -31.77
CA PRO A 112 31.59 0.79 -31.19
C PRO A 112 30.95 2.13 -31.59
N SER A 113 29.92 2.14 -32.45
CA SER A 113 29.32 3.40 -32.99
C SER A 113 28.50 4.17 -32.00
N ASN A 114 28.13 3.58 -30.87
CA ASN A 114 27.29 4.15 -29.81
C ASN A 114 25.90 4.64 -30.27
N ASN A 115 25.45 4.18 -31.43
CA ASN A 115 24.15 4.51 -31.95
C ASN A 115 23.06 3.84 -31.11
N CYS A 116 22.05 4.62 -30.73
CA CYS A 116 20.92 4.18 -29.92
C CYS A 116 19.67 4.06 -30.78
N TYR A 117 18.93 2.97 -30.59
CA TYR A 117 17.68 2.71 -31.28
C TYR A 117 16.62 2.23 -30.30
N SER A 118 15.37 2.53 -30.61
CA SER A 118 14.20 1.93 -29.96
C SER A 118 13.59 0.86 -30.86
N MET A 119 13.07 -0.20 -30.26
CA MET A 119 12.33 -1.25 -30.95
C MET A 119 11.04 -1.54 -30.19
N ALA A 120 9.91 -1.50 -30.89
CA ALA A 120 8.59 -1.75 -30.30
C ALA A 120 8.47 -3.20 -29.81
N MET A 121 8.55 -3.38 -28.48
CA MET A 121 8.43 -4.68 -27.80
C MET A 121 7.50 -4.59 -26.59
N ALA A 122 6.73 -3.51 -26.48
CA ALA A 122 5.82 -3.29 -25.37
C ALA A 122 4.74 -4.39 -25.31
N ASN A 123 4.69 -5.08 -24.19
CA ASN A 123 3.68 -6.08 -23.86
C ASN A 123 3.23 -5.91 -22.41
N ALA A 124 2.75 -4.72 -22.12
CA ALA A 124 2.25 -4.42 -20.78
C ALA A 124 1.11 -5.38 -20.40
N PRO A 125 1.05 -5.86 -19.15
CA PRO A 125 0.02 -6.78 -18.70
C PRO A 125 -1.37 -6.23 -19.01
N LYS A 126 -2.09 -6.87 -19.93
CA LYS A 126 -3.49 -6.60 -20.24
C LYS A 126 -4.32 -7.48 -19.33
N ARG A 127 -4.71 -6.96 -18.18
CA ARG A 127 -5.51 -7.71 -17.25
C ARG A 127 -6.98 -7.74 -17.62
N GLN A 128 -7.64 -8.89 -17.39
CA GLN A 128 -9.08 -8.92 -17.16
C GLN A 128 -9.38 -8.15 -15.87
N PRO A 129 -10.41 -7.28 -15.84
CA PRO A 129 -10.72 -6.45 -14.67
C PRO A 129 -11.28 -7.32 -13.55
N GLU A 130 -10.43 -7.69 -12.60
CA GLU A 130 -10.83 -8.25 -11.31
C GLU A 130 -10.56 -7.21 -10.23
N GLU A 131 -11.60 -6.73 -9.59
CA GLU A 131 -11.47 -5.84 -8.45
C GLU A 131 -10.89 -6.60 -7.26
N PRO A 132 -9.99 -5.99 -6.47
CA PRO A 132 -9.57 -6.58 -5.22
C PRO A 132 -10.79 -6.75 -4.32
N ASN A 133 -11.06 -7.97 -3.84
CA ASN A 133 -12.20 -8.27 -2.97
C ASN A 133 -12.17 -7.47 -1.64
N THR A 134 -11.02 -6.96 -1.26
CA THR A 134 -10.79 -6.21 -0.01
C THR A 134 -10.95 -4.70 -0.14
N GLU A 135 -10.86 -4.15 -1.36
CA GLU A 135 -10.87 -2.71 -1.62
C GLU A 135 -11.67 -2.40 -2.88
N VAL A 136 -13.01 -2.46 -2.79
CA VAL A 136 -13.91 -2.20 -3.92
C VAL A 136 -13.79 -0.75 -4.37
N SER A 137 -13.59 -0.53 -5.67
CA SER A 137 -13.46 0.80 -6.27
C SER A 137 -14.80 1.32 -6.77
N THR A 138 -15.24 2.46 -6.24
CA THR A 138 -16.48 3.13 -6.69
C THR A 138 -16.24 4.05 -7.89
N ARG A 139 -15.11 4.78 -7.90
CA ARG A 139 -14.75 5.75 -8.94
C ARG A 139 -13.32 5.61 -9.45
N GLY A 140 -12.47 4.88 -8.75
CA GLY A 140 -11.08 4.64 -9.12
C GLY A 140 -10.92 3.52 -10.16
N PRO A 141 -9.66 3.24 -10.55
CA PRO A 141 -9.34 2.11 -11.40
C PRO A 141 -9.70 0.79 -10.72
N ARG A 142 -10.16 -0.18 -11.50
CA ARG A 142 -10.60 -1.49 -11.01
C ARG A 142 -9.53 -2.58 -11.14
N ASP A 143 -8.33 -2.24 -11.62
CA ASP A 143 -7.23 -3.18 -11.67
C ASP A 143 -6.61 -3.36 -10.28
N GLY A 144 -6.31 -4.59 -9.93
CA GLY A 144 -5.67 -4.95 -8.68
C GLY A 144 -4.37 -5.71 -8.89
N PHE A 145 -3.59 -5.89 -7.83
CA PHE A 145 -2.42 -6.73 -7.82
C PHE A 145 -2.78 -8.21 -7.90
N ILE A 146 -1.84 -9.02 -8.41
CA ILE A 146 -1.94 -10.46 -8.55
C ILE A 146 -0.76 -11.15 -7.83
N GLU A 147 -0.68 -12.46 -7.88
CA GLU A 147 0.39 -13.24 -7.24
C GLU A 147 1.77 -13.07 -7.91
N ASP A 148 1.80 -12.67 -9.19
CA ASP A 148 3.07 -12.47 -9.91
C ASP A 148 3.67 -11.09 -9.61
N SER A 149 4.85 -11.10 -8.97
CA SER A 149 5.56 -9.88 -8.56
C SER A 149 6.01 -9.01 -9.74
N HIS A 150 6.39 -9.60 -10.87
CA HIS A 150 6.82 -8.84 -12.05
C HIS A 150 5.66 -8.07 -12.67
N THR A 151 4.50 -8.70 -12.77
CA THR A 151 3.26 -8.05 -13.21
C THR A 151 2.87 -6.92 -12.26
N ASN A 152 2.99 -7.12 -10.96
CA ASN A 152 2.68 -6.09 -9.96
C ASN A 152 3.61 -4.86 -10.07
N ILE A 153 4.90 -5.08 -10.27
CA ILE A 153 5.87 -4.01 -10.53
C ILE A 153 5.53 -3.28 -11.83
N ALA A 154 5.19 -4.02 -12.89
CA ALA A 154 4.78 -3.44 -14.17
C ALA A 154 3.52 -2.57 -14.06
N LEU A 155 2.52 -2.97 -13.25
CA LEU A 155 1.33 -2.17 -12.98
C LEU A 155 1.66 -0.84 -12.27
N ILE A 156 2.66 -0.84 -11.37
CA ILE A 156 3.17 0.37 -10.72
C ILE A 156 3.93 1.23 -11.74
N ARG A 157 4.85 0.64 -12.52
CA ARG A 157 5.63 1.33 -13.56
C ARG A 157 4.75 2.02 -14.59
N ARG A 158 3.71 1.34 -15.06
CA ARG A 158 2.77 1.89 -16.04
C ARG A 158 2.11 3.19 -15.59
N ARG A 159 1.93 3.38 -14.26
CA ARG A 159 1.38 4.61 -13.67
C ARG A 159 2.45 5.62 -13.28
N LEU A 160 3.61 5.14 -12.89
CA LEU A 160 4.73 5.97 -12.45
C LEU A 160 5.89 5.84 -13.44
N LYS A 161 5.76 6.50 -14.59
CA LYS A 161 6.73 6.52 -15.68
C LYS A 161 7.91 7.44 -15.33
N THR A 162 8.75 7.02 -14.40
CA THR A 162 9.94 7.77 -14.00
C THR A 162 11.12 6.86 -13.68
N HIS A 163 12.32 7.29 -14.01
CA HIS A 163 13.58 6.65 -13.63
C HIS A 163 13.88 6.78 -12.13
N LEU A 164 13.18 7.69 -11.45
CA LEU A 164 13.31 7.89 -10.00
C LEU A 164 12.64 6.77 -9.19
N LEU A 165 11.81 5.91 -9.81
CA LEU A 165 11.33 4.70 -9.17
C LEU A 165 12.45 3.65 -9.18
N ALA A 166 12.98 3.35 -8.01
CA ALA A 166 13.95 2.28 -7.80
C ALA A 166 13.26 0.99 -7.37
N VAL A 167 13.79 -0.15 -7.84
CA VAL A 167 13.33 -1.50 -7.48
C VAL A 167 14.54 -2.33 -7.08
N GLU A 168 14.58 -2.79 -5.83
CA GLU A 168 15.62 -3.65 -5.30
C GLU A 168 15.07 -5.05 -5.04
N GLU A 169 15.75 -6.09 -5.49
CA GLU A 169 15.34 -7.48 -5.31
C GLU A 169 16.08 -8.11 -4.13
N PHE A 170 15.33 -8.76 -3.26
CA PHE A 170 15.81 -9.59 -2.17
C PHE A 170 15.26 -11.01 -2.34
N THR A 171 16.05 -12.02 -1.97
CA THR A 171 15.59 -13.41 -1.91
C THR A 171 15.57 -13.83 -0.46
N ILE A 172 14.38 -14.18 0.06
CA ILE A 172 14.16 -14.48 1.46
C ILE A 172 13.62 -15.91 1.60
N GLY A 173 14.12 -16.64 2.61
CA GLY A 173 13.76 -18.03 2.89
C GLY A 173 14.73 -19.03 2.26
N SER A 174 15.37 -19.84 3.11
CA SER A 174 16.34 -20.86 2.66
C SER A 174 15.67 -22.00 1.87
N GLU A 175 14.40 -22.28 2.14
CA GLU A 175 13.64 -23.35 1.47
C GLU A 175 12.69 -22.78 0.40
N THR A 176 12.06 -21.61 0.63
CA THR A 176 11.09 -21.04 -0.32
C THR A 176 11.73 -20.14 -1.38
N SER A 177 12.91 -19.57 -1.10
CA SER A 177 13.59 -18.63 -2.02
C SER A 177 12.66 -17.55 -2.60
N THR A 178 11.79 -17.00 -1.72
CA THR A 178 10.73 -16.06 -2.12
C THR A 178 11.34 -14.73 -2.57
N LYS A 179 10.96 -14.28 -3.77
CA LYS A 179 11.37 -12.99 -4.32
C LYS A 179 10.58 -11.87 -3.65
N VAL A 180 11.30 -10.92 -3.07
CA VAL A 180 10.76 -9.74 -2.39
C VAL A 180 11.37 -8.51 -3.04
N HIS A 181 10.53 -7.63 -3.57
CA HIS A 181 10.99 -6.42 -4.24
C HIS A 181 10.65 -5.20 -3.39
N LEU A 182 11.65 -4.39 -3.06
CA LEU A 182 11.51 -3.10 -2.39
C LEU A 182 11.43 -1.99 -3.42
N LEU A 183 10.30 -1.29 -3.47
CA LEU A 183 10.06 -0.17 -4.37
C LEU A 183 10.06 1.14 -3.58
N TYR A 184 10.72 2.17 -4.10
CA TYR A 184 10.73 3.51 -3.51
C TYR A 184 11.03 4.58 -4.55
N HIS A 185 10.58 5.82 -4.28
CA HIS A 185 10.90 6.98 -5.11
C HIS A 185 12.16 7.67 -4.55
N LYS A 186 13.24 7.75 -5.34
CA LYS A 186 14.58 8.18 -4.89
C LYS A 186 14.59 9.57 -4.23
N GLU A 187 13.85 10.53 -4.78
CA GLU A 187 13.83 11.91 -4.27
C GLU A 187 12.81 12.12 -3.13
N ALA A 188 11.79 11.26 -3.03
CA ALA A 188 10.72 11.46 -2.06
C ALA A 188 11.01 10.74 -0.73
N ILE A 189 11.68 9.58 -0.77
CA ILE A 189 11.96 8.78 0.42
C ILE A 189 13.01 9.43 1.31
N GLN A 190 12.81 9.36 2.61
CA GLN A 190 13.80 9.82 3.58
C GLN A 190 14.93 8.80 3.72
N ALA A 191 16.18 9.26 3.71
CA ALA A 191 17.36 8.38 3.72
C ALA A 191 17.39 7.40 4.91
N HIS A 192 16.99 7.85 6.09
CA HIS A 192 16.96 6.99 7.29
C HIS A 192 15.92 5.86 7.17
N VAL A 193 14.75 6.12 6.56
CA VAL A 193 13.72 5.10 6.32
C VAL A 193 14.23 4.03 5.35
N LEU A 194 14.88 4.48 4.27
CA LEU A 194 15.45 3.57 3.27
C LEU A 194 16.56 2.70 3.86
N GLN A 195 17.45 3.28 4.67
CA GLN A 195 18.53 2.53 5.31
C GLN A 195 17.97 1.52 6.31
N GLU A 196 16.96 1.90 7.09
CA GLU A 196 16.34 1.01 8.07
C GLU A 196 15.67 -0.20 7.39
N ILE A 197 14.89 0.01 6.32
CA ILE A 197 14.22 -1.11 5.64
C ILE A 197 15.21 -2.03 4.94
N ARG A 198 16.24 -1.49 4.26
CA ARG A 198 17.30 -2.31 3.65
C ARG A 198 18.00 -3.19 4.69
N THR A 199 18.35 -2.60 5.84
CA THR A 199 19.01 -3.33 6.93
C THR A 199 18.10 -4.41 7.51
N LYS A 200 16.81 -4.13 7.64
CA LYS A 200 15.85 -5.13 8.12
C LYS A 200 15.67 -6.26 7.12
N LEU A 201 15.44 -5.96 5.83
CA LEU A 201 15.29 -6.99 4.79
C LEU A 201 16.52 -7.87 4.62
N SER A 202 17.74 -7.29 4.69
CA SER A 202 18.98 -8.06 4.57
C SER A 202 19.28 -8.96 5.78
N ARG A 203 18.63 -8.71 6.93
CA ARG A 203 18.78 -9.50 8.16
C ARG A 203 17.68 -10.53 8.38
N VAL A 204 16.71 -10.63 7.47
CA VAL A 204 15.66 -11.65 7.58
C VAL A 204 16.28 -13.02 7.31
N ASP A 205 16.32 -13.84 8.35
CA ASP A 205 16.77 -15.23 8.28
C ASP A 205 15.62 -16.13 8.73
N VAL A 206 14.95 -16.73 7.75
CA VAL A 206 13.80 -17.62 7.93
C VAL A 206 13.89 -18.80 6.95
N LYS A 207 13.37 -19.95 7.33
CA LYS A 207 13.30 -21.10 6.41
C LYS A 207 12.37 -20.86 5.25
N GLY A 208 11.22 -20.27 5.52
CA GLY A 208 10.22 -19.97 4.49
C GLY A 208 9.48 -18.67 4.73
N LEU A 209 9.16 -17.96 3.65
CA LEU A 209 8.33 -16.79 3.62
C LEU A 209 7.13 -17.05 2.70
N VAL A 210 5.92 -17.10 3.28
CA VAL A 210 4.70 -17.55 2.59
C VAL A 210 3.64 -16.45 2.51
N SER A 211 3.65 -15.48 3.42
CA SER A 211 2.61 -14.45 3.49
C SER A 211 3.16 -13.05 3.79
N ASN A 212 2.44 -12.03 3.32
CA ASN A 212 2.72 -10.63 3.66
C ASN A 212 2.63 -10.37 5.15
N SER A 213 1.70 -11.01 5.86
CA SER A 213 1.56 -10.86 7.33
C SER A 213 2.78 -11.39 8.08
N GLN A 214 3.36 -12.51 7.63
CA GLN A 214 4.60 -13.04 8.19
C GLN A 214 5.76 -12.07 7.97
N LEU A 215 5.88 -11.49 6.77
CA LEU A 215 6.91 -10.50 6.47
C LEU A 215 6.73 -9.23 7.33
N GLU A 216 5.49 -8.74 7.46
CA GLU A 216 5.16 -7.59 8.30
C GLU A 216 5.57 -7.84 9.76
N GLU A 217 5.23 -8.98 10.34
CA GLU A 217 5.59 -9.35 11.72
C GLU A 217 7.11 -9.37 11.93
N ILE A 218 7.86 -9.96 10.99
CA ILE A 218 9.34 -10.02 11.07
C ILE A 218 9.95 -8.60 11.00
N LEU A 219 9.45 -7.76 10.09
CA LEU A 219 10.00 -6.41 9.88
C LEU A 219 9.64 -5.42 10.99
N THR A 220 8.45 -5.56 11.58
CA THR A 220 7.95 -4.62 12.60
C THR A 220 8.23 -5.07 14.02
N ARG A 221 8.66 -6.33 14.21
CA ARG A 221 8.69 -6.99 15.52
C ARG A 221 7.35 -6.84 16.22
N PHE A 222 7.02 -7.57 17.19
CA PHE A 222 5.71 -7.58 17.82
C PHE A 222 5.20 -6.16 18.17
N SER A 223 4.41 -5.54 17.26
CA SER A 223 3.80 -4.24 17.47
C SER A 223 2.28 -4.39 17.62
N LEU A 224 1.71 -3.78 18.69
CA LEU A 224 0.27 -3.79 18.93
C LEU A 224 -0.51 -3.01 17.86
N PHE A 225 0.11 -2.00 17.23
CA PHE A 225 -0.49 -1.22 16.14
C PHE A 225 0.18 -1.55 14.82
N PRO A 226 -0.56 -1.53 13.69
CA PRO A 226 0.01 -1.81 12.39
C PRO A 226 0.99 -0.69 12.00
N LEU A 227 2.27 -1.04 11.85
CA LEU A 227 3.33 -0.13 11.39
C LEU A 227 3.50 -0.14 9.88
N MET A 228 2.84 -1.08 9.21
CA MET A 228 2.71 -1.20 7.77
C MET A 228 1.22 -1.27 7.41
N THR A 229 0.90 -1.09 6.17
CA THR A 229 -0.44 -1.34 5.61
C THR A 229 -0.30 -2.13 4.33
N TYR A 230 -1.34 -2.84 3.94
CA TYR A 230 -1.38 -3.52 2.67
C TYR A 230 -2.45 -2.93 1.76
N THR A 231 -2.26 -3.07 0.45
CA THR A 231 -3.25 -2.68 -0.54
C THR A 231 -3.23 -3.66 -1.72
N GLY A 232 -4.41 -3.94 -2.26
CA GLY A 232 -4.58 -4.63 -3.54
C GLY A 232 -4.56 -3.68 -4.75
N ARG A 233 -4.46 -2.35 -4.53
CA ARG A 233 -4.64 -1.32 -5.57
C ARG A 233 -3.32 -0.67 -5.99
N PRO A 234 -2.96 -0.75 -7.28
CA PRO A 234 -1.75 -0.10 -7.81
C PRO A 234 -1.77 1.43 -7.73
N ASP A 235 -2.93 2.09 -7.86
CA ASP A 235 -3.06 3.55 -7.74
C ASP A 235 -2.72 4.05 -6.34
N TYR A 236 -3.15 3.33 -5.30
CA TYR A 236 -2.82 3.66 -3.91
C TYR A 236 -1.33 3.47 -3.61
N ALA A 237 -0.72 2.40 -4.15
CA ALA A 237 0.71 2.16 -4.02
C ALA A 237 1.54 3.29 -4.66
N VAL A 238 1.19 3.70 -5.88
CA VAL A 238 1.86 4.81 -6.58
C VAL A 238 1.72 6.12 -5.81
N ASN A 239 0.51 6.45 -5.35
CA ASN A 239 0.29 7.65 -4.54
C ASN A 239 1.13 7.63 -3.26
N SER A 240 1.29 6.48 -2.64
CA SER A 240 2.11 6.30 -1.43
C SER A 240 3.61 6.51 -1.70
N LEU A 241 4.12 5.97 -2.82
CA LEU A 241 5.50 6.15 -3.26
C LEU A 241 5.84 7.62 -3.52
N LEU A 242 4.92 8.36 -4.16
CA LEU A 242 5.06 9.81 -4.40
C LEU A 242 5.10 10.63 -3.10
N HIS A 243 4.51 10.12 -2.02
CA HIS A 243 4.54 10.73 -0.69
C HIS A 243 5.70 10.25 0.20
N GLY A 244 6.74 9.64 -0.40
CA GLY A 244 7.97 9.25 0.30
C GLY A 244 7.87 7.99 1.14
N LYS A 245 6.86 7.15 0.86
CA LYS A 245 6.77 5.81 1.42
C LYS A 245 7.49 4.80 0.53
N PHE A 246 7.80 3.63 1.08
CA PHE A 246 8.23 2.49 0.28
C PHE A 246 7.11 1.46 0.17
N ALA A 247 7.20 0.63 -0.86
CA ALA A 247 6.29 -0.48 -1.09
C ALA A 247 7.10 -1.79 -1.21
N ILE A 248 6.56 -2.88 -0.65
CA ILE A 248 7.16 -4.20 -0.76
C ILE A 248 6.21 -5.09 -1.55
N VAL A 249 6.70 -5.59 -2.68
CA VAL A 249 6.01 -6.56 -3.53
C VAL A 249 6.63 -7.93 -3.30
N MET A 250 5.84 -8.85 -2.80
CA MET A 250 6.27 -10.24 -2.55
C MET A 250 5.67 -11.15 -3.62
N GLY A 251 6.49 -12.09 -4.13
CA GLY A 251 6.00 -13.14 -5.02
C GLY A 251 5.04 -14.08 -4.29
N GLY A 252 3.91 -14.41 -4.94
CA GLY A 252 2.85 -15.25 -4.38
C GLY A 252 1.80 -14.50 -3.54
N ALA A 253 1.86 -13.15 -3.47
CA ALA A 253 0.88 -12.35 -2.73
C ALA A 253 0.17 -11.34 -3.64
N PRO A 254 -1.19 -11.31 -3.65
CA PRO A 254 -1.96 -10.36 -4.45
C PRO A 254 -2.12 -8.98 -3.79
N THR A 255 -1.26 -8.67 -2.83
CA THR A 255 -1.26 -7.39 -2.11
C THR A 255 0.16 -6.89 -1.92
N VAL A 256 0.31 -5.58 -1.82
CA VAL A 256 1.58 -4.89 -1.62
C VAL A 256 1.61 -4.26 -0.24
N LEU A 257 2.69 -4.46 0.51
CA LEU A 257 2.90 -3.81 1.80
C LEU A 257 3.46 -2.40 1.59
N ILE A 258 2.94 -1.43 2.34
CA ILE A 258 3.35 -0.03 2.29
C ILE A 258 3.73 0.44 3.68
N ALA A 259 4.90 1.07 3.79
CA ALA A 259 5.36 1.70 5.02
C ALA A 259 6.24 2.94 4.71
N PRO A 260 6.51 3.79 5.70
CA PRO A 260 5.99 3.80 7.07
C PRO A 260 4.48 4.07 7.14
N ALA A 261 3.76 3.35 8.00
CA ALA A 261 2.37 3.67 8.29
C ALA A 261 2.30 4.64 9.48
N SER A 262 1.47 5.68 9.35
CA SER A 262 1.04 6.55 10.44
C SER A 262 -0.43 6.35 10.69
N PHE A 263 -0.90 6.67 11.89
CA PHE A 263 -2.33 6.57 12.23
C PHE A 263 -3.23 7.28 11.22
N ASN A 264 -2.85 8.52 10.86
CA ASN A 264 -3.57 9.28 9.85
C ASN A 264 -3.58 8.59 8.48
N PHE A 265 -2.47 7.95 8.08
CA PHE A 265 -2.39 7.23 6.82
C PHE A 265 -3.33 6.01 6.78
N LEU A 266 -3.49 5.31 7.90
CA LEU A 266 -4.41 4.18 8.04
C LEU A 266 -5.89 4.58 8.01
N LEU A 267 -6.21 5.85 8.30
CA LEU A 267 -7.55 6.40 8.18
C LEU A 267 -7.88 6.86 6.75
N ASN A 268 -6.90 6.96 5.85
CA ASN A 268 -7.12 7.37 4.47
C ASN A 268 -7.55 6.17 3.61
N SER A 269 -8.51 6.42 2.71
CA SER A 269 -8.93 5.46 1.69
C SER A 269 -8.28 5.78 0.34
N SER A 270 -8.05 4.76 -0.47
CA SER A 270 -7.70 4.92 -1.88
C SER A 270 -8.73 5.76 -2.66
N GLU A 271 -10.01 5.64 -2.31
CA GLU A 271 -11.11 6.40 -2.90
C GLU A 271 -11.05 7.91 -2.59
N ASP A 272 -10.41 8.31 -1.51
CA ASP A 272 -10.24 9.73 -1.16
C ASP A 272 -9.53 10.52 -2.28
N ALA A 273 -8.74 9.85 -3.12
CA ALA A 273 -8.09 10.46 -4.28
C ALA A 273 -9.08 10.89 -5.37
N HIS A 274 -10.21 10.20 -5.47
CA HIS A 274 -11.21 10.35 -6.54
C HIS A 274 -12.44 11.16 -6.13
N LEU A 275 -12.50 11.63 -4.87
CA LEU A 275 -13.61 12.41 -4.33
C LEU A 275 -13.30 13.90 -4.23
N VAL A 276 -14.34 14.72 -4.16
CA VAL A 276 -14.24 16.17 -3.96
C VAL A 276 -13.74 16.47 -2.53
N ASN A 277 -12.89 17.49 -2.38
CA ASN A 277 -12.20 17.82 -1.13
C ASN A 277 -13.10 17.97 0.10
N VAL A 278 -14.29 18.59 -0.05
CA VAL A 278 -15.24 18.77 1.05
C VAL A 278 -15.80 17.42 1.52
N VAL A 279 -16.10 16.51 0.59
CA VAL A 279 -16.60 15.17 0.91
C VAL A 279 -15.49 14.37 1.62
N VAL A 280 -14.25 14.46 1.14
CA VAL A 280 -13.09 13.80 1.78
C VAL A 280 -12.89 14.30 3.21
N ALA A 281 -12.99 15.62 3.44
CA ALA A 281 -12.88 16.18 4.79
C ALA A 281 -13.98 15.64 5.73
N PHE A 282 -15.22 15.58 5.25
CA PHE A 282 -16.34 15.05 6.01
C PHE A 282 -16.19 13.55 6.32
N THR A 283 -15.81 12.75 5.32
CA THR A 283 -15.61 11.30 5.53
C THR A 283 -14.44 11.01 6.48
N ARG A 284 -13.35 11.78 6.43
CA ARG A 284 -12.24 11.68 7.40
C ARG A 284 -12.69 12.03 8.82
N PHE A 285 -13.47 13.08 8.96
CA PHE A 285 -14.06 13.43 10.26
C PHE A 285 -14.92 12.27 10.80
N LEU A 286 -15.79 11.69 9.97
CA LEU A 286 -16.60 10.52 10.34
C LEU A 286 -15.74 9.31 10.75
N ARG A 287 -14.62 9.06 10.06
CA ARG A 287 -13.69 7.97 10.42
C ARG A 287 -13.04 8.20 11.79
N ILE A 288 -12.63 9.44 12.09
CA ILE A 288 -12.07 9.79 13.41
C ILE A 288 -13.13 9.61 14.50
N CYS A 289 -14.34 10.10 14.28
CA CYS A 289 -15.47 9.86 15.20
C CYS A 289 -15.76 8.35 15.33
N GLY A 290 -15.70 7.61 14.22
CA GLY A 290 -15.88 6.17 14.21
C GLY A 290 -14.88 5.43 15.09
N VAL A 291 -13.59 5.78 15.04
CA VAL A 291 -12.58 5.22 15.95
C VAL A 291 -12.93 5.48 17.41
N LEU A 292 -13.27 6.72 17.75
CA LEU A 292 -13.58 7.09 19.13
C LEU A 292 -14.84 6.38 19.63
N LEU A 293 -15.90 6.35 18.84
CA LEU A 293 -17.14 5.67 19.18
C LEU A 293 -16.96 4.16 19.28
N SER A 294 -16.26 3.56 18.31
CA SER A 294 -16.03 2.12 18.32
C SER A 294 -15.23 1.67 19.54
N LEU A 295 -14.28 2.47 19.98
CA LEU A 295 -13.35 2.12 21.05
C LEU A 295 -13.89 2.41 22.44
N PHE A 296 -14.45 3.62 22.64
CA PHE A 296 -14.78 4.13 23.98
C PHE A 296 -16.26 4.09 24.33
N LEU A 297 -17.18 4.07 23.37
CA LEU A 297 -18.61 4.19 23.64
C LEU A 297 -19.15 3.08 24.55
N PRO A 298 -18.82 1.80 24.39
CA PRO A 298 -19.28 0.73 25.29
C PRO A 298 -18.75 0.91 26.72
N GLY A 299 -17.47 1.23 26.87
CA GLY A 299 -16.87 1.48 28.17
C GLY A 299 -17.48 2.70 28.88
N LEU A 300 -17.68 3.80 28.14
CA LEU A 300 -18.35 5.00 28.65
C LEU A 300 -19.78 4.70 29.09
N TRP A 301 -20.54 3.94 28.29
CA TRP A 301 -21.89 3.53 28.66
C TRP A 301 -21.93 2.76 29.97
N VAL A 302 -21.05 1.76 30.10
CA VAL A 302 -20.95 0.94 31.32
C VAL A 302 -20.54 1.81 32.52
N ALA A 303 -19.57 2.71 32.35
CA ALA A 303 -19.13 3.62 33.41
C ALA A 303 -20.25 4.54 33.91
N LEU A 304 -21.03 5.10 32.98
CA LEU A 304 -22.16 5.97 33.32
C LEU A 304 -23.32 5.21 34.00
N THR A 305 -23.69 4.06 33.42
CA THR A 305 -24.86 3.31 33.93
C THR A 305 -24.60 2.55 35.23
N THR A 306 -23.33 2.28 35.58
CA THR A 306 -22.96 1.52 36.77
C THR A 306 -22.53 2.42 37.92
N TYR A 307 -21.63 3.39 37.65
CA TYR A 307 -20.94 4.14 38.69
C TYR A 307 -21.35 5.62 38.75
N HIS A 308 -21.78 6.23 37.64
CA HIS A 308 -22.00 7.68 37.52
C HIS A 308 -23.38 7.98 36.96
N GLN A 309 -24.40 7.37 37.56
CA GLN A 309 -25.80 7.56 37.16
C GLN A 309 -26.30 9.02 37.37
N ASP A 310 -25.68 9.72 38.31
CA ASP A 310 -25.89 11.14 38.59
C ASP A 310 -25.56 12.06 37.38
N GLN A 311 -24.70 11.63 36.48
CA GLN A 311 -24.34 12.35 35.26
C GLN A 311 -25.37 12.19 34.12
N ILE A 312 -26.32 11.25 34.26
CA ILE A 312 -27.34 10.99 33.25
C ILE A 312 -28.57 11.90 33.54
N PRO A 313 -29.10 12.63 32.53
CA PRO A 313 -30.31 13.39 32.70
C PRO A 313 -31.44 12.55 33.28
N PHE A 314 -32.14 13.08 34.29
CA PHE A 314 -33.13 12.32 35.07
C PHE A 314 -34.18 11.60 34.20
N THR A 315 -34.70 12.24 33.17
CA THR A 315 -35.69 11.66 32.26
C THR A 315 -35.15 10.45 31.52
N LEU A 316 -33.88 10.51 31.08
CA LEU A 316 -33.21 9.40 30.44
C LEU A 316 -32.89 8.28 31.42
N LEU A 317 -32.44 8.62 32.62
CA LEU A 317 -32.18 7.65 33.70
C LEU A 317 -33.42 6.86 34.05
N ALA A 318 -34.57 7.55 34.24
CA ALA A 318 -35.83 6.90 34.50
C ALA A 318 -36.23 5.92 33.40
N THR A 319 -36.07 6.29 32.14
CA THR A 319 -36.32 5.42 31.01
C THR A 319 -35.39 4.20 30.99
N LEU A 320 -34.09 4.40 31.27
CA LEU A 320 -33.10 3.33 31.34
C LEU A 320 -33.42 2.34 32.48
N VAL A 321 -33.77 2.84 33.68
CA VAL A 321 -34.14 1.98 34.81
C VAL A 321 -35.37 1.13 34.46
N ASN A 322 -36.39 1.74 33.87
CA ASN A 322 -37.60 1.03 33.46
C ASN A 322 -37.30 -0.04 32.36
N SER A 323 -36.45 0.30 31.39
CA SER A 323 -36.11 -0.61 30.31
C SER A 323 -35.23 -1.80 30.75
N ARG A 324 -34.61 -1.73 31.92
CA ARG A 324 -33.82 -2.79 32.52
C ARG A 324 -34.55 -3.66 33.50
N GLN A 325 -35.83 -3.39 33.75
CA GLN A 325 -36.64 -4.27 34.60
C GLN A 325 -36.72 -5.68 33.99
N GLY A 326 -36.33 -6.68 34.78
CA GLY A 326 -36.27 -8.09 34.34
C GLY A 326 -34.90 -8.52 33.78
N VAL A 327 -33.92 -7.66 33.69
CA VAL A 327 -32.55 -8.06 33.33
C VAL A 327 -31.74 -8.37 34.59
N PRO A 328 -31.37 -9.62 34.87
CA PRO A 328 -30.71 -10.02 36.12
C PRO A 328 -29.22 -9.69 36.16
N MET A 329 -28.58 -9.39 35.00
CA MET A 329 -27.15 -9.18 34.89
C MET A 329 -26.77 -7.71 35.18
N PRO A 330 -25.62 -7.44 35.85
CA PRO A 330 -25.05 -6.11 35.95
C PRO A 330 -24.60 -5.58 34.58
N SER A 331 -24.71 -4.25 34.36
CA SER A 331 -24.37 -3.58 33.08
C SER A 331 -23.02 -3.97 32.47
N PRO A 332 -21.92 -4.11 33.23
CA PRO A 332 -20.63 -4.53 32.65
C PRO A 332 -20.67 -5.92 32.03
N LEU A 333 -21.32 -6.88 32.70
CA LEU A 333 -21.43 -8.26 32.24
C LEU A 333 -22.36 -8.36 31.01
N GLU A 334 -23.49 -7.66 31.06
CA GLU A 334 -24.45 -7.53 29.97
C GLU A 334 -23.76 -7.00 28.70
N ALA A 335 -23.04 -5.88 28.81
CA ALA A 335 -22.32 -5.29 27.69
C ALA A 335 -21.22 -6.20 27.16
N MET A 336 -20.50 -6.91 28.04
CA MET A 336 -19.46 -7.87 27.67
C MET A 336 -20.01 -9.05 26.88
N VAL A 337 -21.09 -9.68 27.36
CA VAL A 337 -21.74 -10.82 26.68
C VAL A 337 -22.22 -10.40 25.29
N MET A 338 -22.88 -9.25 25.19
CA MET A 338 -23.36 -8.74 23.91
C MET A 338 -22.20 -8.40 22.96
N LEU A 339 -21.13 -7.79 23.47
CA LEU A 339 -19.97 -7.46 22.64
C LEU A 339 -19.28 -8.73 22.11
N ILE A 340 -19.05 -9.74 22.95
CA ILE A 340 -18.46 -11.02 22.53
C ILE A 340 -19.35 -11.69 21.48
N LEU A 341 -20.67 -11.68 21.69
CA LEU A 341 -21.60 -12.24 20.72
C LEU A 341 -21.50 -11.57 19.36
N PHE A 342 -21.45 -10.24 19.31
CA PHE A 342 -21.26 -9.51 18.04
C PHE A 342 -19.89 -9.76 17.41
N GLU A 343 -18.81 -9.93 18.19
CA GLU A 343 -17.49 -10.29 17.65
C GLU A 343 -17.49 -11.69 17.03
N ILE A 344 -18.17 -12.66 17.68
CA ILE A 344 -18.36 -14.01 17.11
C ILE A 344 -19.12 -13.93 15.78
N PHE A 345 -20.17 -13.11 15.70
CA PHE A 345 -20.89 -12.89 14.44
C PHE A 345 -20.04 -12.29 13.35
N ARG A 346 -19.25 -11.29 13.69
CA ARG A 346 -18.35 -10.67 12.75
C ARG A 346 -17.32 -11.67 12.21
N GLU A 347 -16.71 -12.46 13.09
CA GLU A 347 -15.73 -13.48 12.71
C GLU A 347 -16.37 -14.59 11.84
N ALA A 348 -17.57 -15.04 12.20
CA ALA A 348 -18.31 -16.01 11.40
C ALA A 348 -18.69 -15.45 10.01
N GLY A 349 -19.11 -14.17 9.97
CA GLY A 349 -19.48 -13.50 8.72
C GLY A 349 -18.32 -13.37 7.72
N MET A 350 -17.09 -13.20 8.21
CA MET A 350 -15.91 -13.13 7.35
C MET A 350 -15.53 -14.49 6.70
N ARG A 351 -15.95 -15.60 7.28
CA ARG A 351 -15.66 -16.95 6.79
C ARG A 351 -16.74 -17.53 5.87
N LEU A 352 -17.89 -16.91 5.81
CA LEU A 352 -19.00 -17.38 4.99
C LEU A 352 -18.96 -16.83 3.58
N PRO A 353 -19.40 -17.60 2.56
CA PRO A 353 -19.62 -17.06 1.22
C PRO A 353 -20.57 -15.85 1.27
N SER A 354 -20.34 -14.87 0.42
CA SER A 354 -21.02 -13.56 0.42
C SER A 354 -22.56 -13.65 0.43
N ALA A 355 -23.12 -14.66 -0.26
CA ALA A 355 -24.56 -14.90 -0.31
C ALA A 355 -25.16 -15.26 1.07
N PHE A 356 -24.42 -16.01 1.89
CA PHE A 356 -24.86 -16.39 3.25
C PHE A 356 -24.53 -15.30 4.27
N GLY A 357 -23.46 -14.53 4.06
CA GLY A 357 -23.05 -13.46 4.96
C GLY A 357 -24.11 -12.37 5.11
N GLN A 358 -24.77 -11.96 4.01
CA GLN A 358 -25.87 -10.99 4.07
C GLN A 358 -27.07 -11.51 4.86
N THR A 359 -27.51 -12.74 4.61
CA THR A 359 -28.62 -13.35 5.31
C THR A 359 -28.32 -13.50 6.81
N LEU A 360 -27.12 -13.96 7.15
CA LEU A 360 -26.70 -14.12 8.55
C LEU A 360 -26.63 -12.76 9.27
N SER A 361 -26.15 -11.69 8.61
CA SER A 361 -26.09 -10.36 9.20
C SER A 361 -27.47 -9.81 9.58
N VAL A 362 -28.46 -9.99 8.70
CA VAL A 362 -29.83 -9.54 8.96
C VAL A 362 -30.51 -10.41 10.02
N VAL A 363 -30.46 -11.74 9.86
CA VAL A 363 -31.09 -12.70 10.78
C VAL A 363 -30.38 -12.65 12.15
N GLY A 364 -29.04 -12.65 12.16
CA GLY A 364 -28.28 -12.58 13.40
C GLY A 364 -28.54 -11.29 14.18
N GLY A 365 -28.43 -10.12 13.52
CA GLY A 365 -28.62 -8.83 14.17
C GLY A 365 -30.05 -8.63 14.72
N LEU A 366 -31.08 -8.96 13.92
CA LEU A 366 -32.47 -8.77 14.32
C LEU A 366 -32.95 -9.83 15.28
N ILE A 367 -32.80 -11.11 14.95
CA ILE A 367 -33.35 -12.23 15.75
C ILE A 367 -32.62 -12.31 17.09
N ILE A 368 -31.29 -12.23 17.10
CA ILE A 368 -30.54 -12.38 18.35
C ILE A 368 -30.69 -11.13 19.21
N GLY A 369 -30.69 -9.94 18.63
CA GLY A 369 -30.98 -8.71 19.39
C GLY A 369 -32.35 -8.77 20.06
N GLN A 370 -33.39 -9.17 19.32
CA GLN A 370 -34.75 -9.31 19.86
C GLN A 370 -34.86 -10.45 20.88
N ALA A 371 -34.21 -11.57 20.61
CA ALA A 371 -34.21 -12.71 21.55
C ALA A 371 -33.47 -12.37 22.85
N ALA A 372 -32.36 -11.64 22.78
CA ALA A 372 -31.62 -11.19 23.95
C ALA A 372 -32.45 -10.27 24.85
N ILE A 373 -33.21 -9.34 24.24
CA ILE A 373 -34.15 -8.48 24.99
C ILE A 373 -35.27 -9.32 25.61
N SER A 374 -35.91 -10.18 24.82
CA SER A 374 -37.06 -11.00 25.28
C SER A 374 -36.69 -12.00 26.37
N ALA A 375 -35.46 -12.52 26.33
CA ALA A 375 -34.91 -13.43 27.33
C ALA A 375 -34.35 -12.69 28.57
N GLY A 376 -34.38 -11.36 28.61
CA GLY A 376 -33.81 -10.58 29.71
C GLY A 376 -32.30 -10.69 29.84
N ILE A 377 -31.59 -11.05 28.74
CA ILE A 377 -30.12 -11.15 28.75
C ILE A 377 -29.49 -9.76 28.69
N ALA A 378 -30.09 -8.84 27.92
CA ALA A 378 -29.59 -7.47 27.78
C ALA A 378 -30.73 -6.47 27.64
N GLY A 379 -30.54 -5.30 28.24
CA GLY A 379 -31.47 -4.17 28.07
C GLY A 379 -31.36 -3.53 26.69
N PRO A 380 -32.46 -2.96 26.17
CA PRO A 380 -32.46 -2.35 24.82
C PRO A 380 -31.40 -1.27 24.66
N GLY A 381 -31.14 -0.44 25.68
CA GLY A 381 -30.12 0.61 25.67
C GLY A 381 -28.71 0.06 25.43
N THR A 382 -28.33 -1.01 26.11
CA THR A 382 -27.02 -1.64 25.96
C THR A 382 -26.84 -2.23 24.55
N ILE A 383 -27.87 -2.87 24.00
CA ILE A 383 -27.82 -3.41 22.64
C ILE A 383 -27.61 -2.32 21.61
N VAL A 384 -28.32 -1.20 21.72
CA VAL A 384 -28.17 -0.04 20.82
C VAL A 384 -26.74 0.53 20.88
N ILE A 385 -26.21 0.73 22.09
CA ILE A 385 -24.85 1.26 22.27
C ILE A 385 -23.77 0.32 21.68
N ILE A 386 -23.89 -0.98 21.95
CA ILE A 386 -22.97 -1.97 21.38
C ILE A 386 -23.09 -2.00 19.85
N ALA A 387 -24.32 -2.00 19.31
CA ALA A 387 -24.56 -1.95 17.87
C ALA A 387 -23.92 -0.71 17.23
N ILE A 388 -24.09 0.49 17.79
CA ILE A 388 -23.45 1.72 17.31
C ILE A 388 -21.93 1.58 17.32
N SER A 389 -21.36 1.04 18.40
CA SER A 389 -19.92 0.82 18.52
C SER A 389 -19.39 -0.16 17.44
N VAL A 390 -20.11 -1.24 17.19
CA VAL A 390 -19.76 -2.22 16.14
C VAL A 390 -19.92 -1.60 14.76
N LEU A 391 -21.01 -0.89 14.47
CA LEU A 391 -21.22 -0.20 13.21
C LEU A 391 -20.15 0.87 12.95
N ALA A 392 -19.72 1.57 13.99
CA ALA A 392 -18.65 2.56 13.89
C ALA A 392 -17.31 1.94 13.40
N THR A 393 -17.04 0.67 13.67
CA THR A 393 -15.84 0.00 13.14
C THR A 393 -15.85 -0.13 11.62
N PHE A 394 -17.02 -0.23 10.98
CA PHE A 394 -17.12 -0.29 9.51
C PHE A 394 -16.81 1.04 8.81
N THR A 395 -16.68 2.12 9.55
CA THR A 395 -16.16 3.39 8.98
C THR A 395 -14.65 3.35 8.76
N LEU A 396 -13.95 2.39 9.38
CA LEU A 396 -12.50 2.20 9.24
C LEU A 396 -12.18 1.45 7.94
N VAL A 397 -11.25 1.98 7.18
CA VAL A 397 -10.88 1.42 5.88
C VAL A 397 -9.90 0.25 6.03
N ASN A 398 -8.97 0.38 6.98
CA ASN A 398 -7.91 -0.61 7.16
C ASN A 398 -8.33 -1.75 8.09
N GLN A 399 -8.33 -2.99 7.56
CA GLN A 399 -8.76 -4.17 8.32
C GLN A 399 -7.88 -4.46 9.54
N SER A 400 -6.56 -4.21 9.43
CA SER A 400 -5.66 -4.38 10.59
C SER A 400 -6.03 -3.43 11.72
N LEU A 401 -6.41 -2.20 11.40
CA LEU A 401 -6.88 -1.23 12.39
C LEU A 401 -8.21 -1.66 13.02
N VAL A 402 -9.14 -2.20 12.24
CA VAL A 402 -10.42 -2.74 12.72
C VAL A 402 -10.20 -3.82 13.79
N ASN A 403 -9.31 -4.79 13.53
CA ASN A 403 -9.03 -5.88 14.45
C ASN A 403 -8.45 -5.38 15.78
N ILE A 404 -7.55 -4.41 15.73
CA ILE A 404 -6.94 -3.80 16.91
C ILE A 404 -7.95 -3.00 17.72
N VAL A 405 -8.78 -2.19 17.06
CA VAL A 405 -9.85 -1.43 17.70
C VAL A 405 -10.82 -2.37 18.43
N SER A 406 -11.15 -3.52 17.84
CA SER A 406 -12.00 -4.52 18.49
C SER A 406 -11.38 -5.10 19.76
N LEU A 407 -10.09 -5.42 19.73
CA LEU A 407 -9.37 -5.90 20.91
C LEU A 407 -9.34 -4.84 22.02
N PHE A 408 -8.95 -3.61 21.69
CA PHE A 408 -8.90 -2.53 22.64
C PHE A 408 -10.28 -2.15 23.19
N ARG A 409 -11.34 -2.24 22.41
CA ARG A 409 -12.73 -2.03 22.86
C ARG A 409 -13.11 -2.96 24.01
N ILE A 410 -12.78 -4.25 23.91
CA ILE A 410 -13.00 -5.23 24.98
C ILE A 410 -12.20 -4.82 26.24
N LEU A 411 -10.95 -4.44 26.07
CA LEU A 411 -10.08 -4.01 27.17
C LEU A 411 -10.62 -2.75 27.84
N VAL A 412 -11.00 -1.74 27.05
CA VAL A 412 -11.60 -0.51 27.57
C VAL A 412 -12.89 -0.80 28.35
N LEU A 413 -13.75 -1.69 27.81
CA LEU A 413 -15.00 -2.10 28.48
C LEU A 413 -14.72 -2.78 29.82
N LEU A 414 -13.74 -3.68 29.88
CA LEU A 414 -13.34 -4.36 31.12
C LEU A 414 -12.84 -3.36 32.17
N ILE A 415 -11.92 -2.48 31.80
CA ILE A 415 -11.34 -1.51 32.73
C ILE A 415 -12.40 -0.49 33.17
N SER A 416 -13.27 -0.05 32.26
CA SER A 416 -14.38 0.85 32.59
C SER A 416 -15.41 0.17 33.51
N GLY A 417 -15.63 -1.13 33.34
CA GLY A 417 -16.50 -1.94 34.20
C GLY A 417 -15.97 -2.10 35.64
N LEU A 418 -14.65 -1.99 35.83
CA LEU A 418 -14.03 -2.06 37.16
C LEU A 418 -13.81 -0.70 37.81
N LEU A 419 -13.39 0.31 37.03
CA LEU A 419 -12.97 1.64 37.54
C LEU A 419 -13.89 2.79 37.15
N GLY A 420 -15.01 2.50 36.48
CA GLY A 420 -15.96 3.51 36.04
C GLY A 420 -15.36 4.50 35.03
N LEU A 421 -15.78 5.75 35.10
CA LEU A 421 -15.35 6.83 34.22
C LEU A 421 -13.83 7.08 34.30
N PHE A 422 -13.26 6.94 35.52
CA PHE A 422 -11.80 7.02 35.68
C PHE A 422 -11.08 5.97 34.80
N GLY A 423 -11.57 4.75 34.76
CA GLY A 423 -11.03 3.68 33.91
C GLY A 423 -11.08 4.02 32.41
N THR A 424 -12.20 4.59 31.95
CA THR A 424 -12.34 5.01 30.55
C THR A 424 -11.35 6.11 30.19
N LEU A 425 -11.20 7.13 31.03
CA LEU A 425 -10.26 8.25 30.84
C LEU A 425 -8.80 7.78 30.93
N PHE A 426 -8.53 6.87 31.87
CA PHE A 426 -7.21 6.26 32.02
C PHE A 426 -6.81 5.48 30.75
N CYS A 427 -7.71 4.66 30.19
CA CYS A 427 -7.47 3.96 28.93
C CYS A 427 -7.20 4.92 27.78
N LEU A 428 -7.96 6.02 27.70
CA LEU A 428 -7.74 7.05 26.68
C LEU A 428 -6.33 7.65 26.81
N LEU A 429 -5.94 8.05 28.03
CA LEU A 429 -4.62 8.62 28.30
C LEU A 429 -3.50 7.64 27.92
N VAL A 430 -3.56 6.40 28.40
CA VAL A 430 -2.57 5.37 28.11
C VAL A 430 -2.45 5.09 26.61
N LEU A 431 -3.58 5.00 25.90
CA LEU A 431 -3.61 4.79 24.45
C LEU A 431 -2.92 5.94 23.71
N VAL A 432 -3.25 7.20 24.06
CA VAL A 432 -2.63 8.37 23.43
C VAL A 432 -1.14 8.41 23.71
N LEU A 433 -0.70 8.18 24.94
CA LEU A 433 0.73 8.15 25.32
C LEU A 433 1.47 7.04 24.59
N PHE A 434 0.86 5.87 24.44
CA PHE A 434 1.43 4.77 23.66
C PHE A 434 1.62 5.15 22.20
N MET A 435 0.57 5.70 21.55
CA MET A 435 0.61 6.11 20.15
C MET A 435 1.62 7.23 19.86
N VAL A 436 1.81 8.18 20.82
CA VAL A 436 2.80 9.26 20.69
C VAL A 436 4.22 8.72 20.66
N ASN A 437 4.52 7.68 21.45
CA ASN A 437 5.85 7.08 21.55
C ASN A 437 6.13 6.08 20.41
N LEU A 438 5.10 5.60 19.73
CA LEU A 438 5.23 4.61 18.67
C LEU A 438 5.90 5.21 17.43
N ARG A 439 6.82 4.44 16.85
CA ARG A 439 7.51 4.81 15.59
C ARG A 439 7.40 3.68 14.57
N SER A 440 7.16 4.08 13.33
CA SER A 440 7.19 3.21 12.16
C SER A 440 8.39 3.59 11.30
N PHE A 441 9.39 2.72 11.18
CA PHE A 441 10.62 2.94 10.41
C PHE A 441 11.23 4.33 10.67
N GLY A 442 11.45 4.66 11.96
CA GLY A 442 12.01 5.95 12.38
C GLY A 442 11.05 7.14 12.32
N THR A 443 9.89 7.02 11.70
CA THR A 443 8.89 8.10 11.64
C THR A 443 7.89 8.00 12.81
N PHE A 444 7.42 9.14 13.31
CA PHE A 444 6.41 9.15 14.37
C PHE A 444 5.06 8.65 13.86
N TYR A 445 4.47 7.71 14.59
CA TYR A 445 3.21 7.09 14.19
C TYR A 445 2.02 8.07 14.19
N LEU A 446 2.00 9.01 15.13
CA LEU A 446 0.95 10.03 15.24
C LEU A 446 1.25 11.30 14.41
N SER A 447 2.31 11.28 13.59
CA SER A 447 2.62 12.42 12.72
C SER A 447 1.43 12.79 11.81
N PRO A 448 1.15 14.10 11.65
CA PRO A 448 1.82 15.31 12.15
C PRO A 448 1.17 15.90 13.43
N VAL A 449 0.33 15.14 14.14
CA VAL A 449 -0.28 15.57 15.41
C VAL A 449 0.80 15.60 16.50
N SER A 450 1.70 14.62 16.49
CA SER A 450 2.85 14.58 17.40
C SER A 450 4.13 14.23 16.59
N PRO A 451 5.15 15.13 16.54
CA PRO A 451 5.16 16.52 17.02
C PRO A 451 4.17 17.40 16.24
N PRO A 452 3.54 18.42 16.90
CA PRO A 452 2.47 19.19 16.29
C PRO A 452 3.00 20.10 15.17
N LYS A 453 2.54 19.84 13.93
CA LYS A 453 2.79 20.67 12.76
C LYS A 453 1.45 21.21 12.25
N ILE A 454 1.01 22.35 12.79
CA ILE A 454 -0.32 22.92 12.58
C ILE A 454 -0.68 22.99 11.08
N ARG A 455 0.25 23.42 10.23
CA ARG A 455 0.03 23.50 8.79
C ARG A 455 -0.23 22.15 8.13
N GLU A 456 0.43 21.08 8.59
CA GLU A 456 0.24 19.73 8.10
C GLU A 456 -1.04 19.09 8.67
N ILE A 457 -1.38 19.39 9.92
CA ILE A 457 -2.66 18.96 10.55
C ILE A 457 -3.84 19.52 9.76
N TYR A 458 -3.77 20.81 9.38
CA TYR A 458 -4.83 21.42 8.56
C TYR A 458 -4.95 20.74 7.18
N LYS A 459 -3.83 20.38 6.54
CA LYS A 459 -3.82 19.62 5.27
C LYS A 459 -4.41 18.21 5.38
N ILE A 460 -4.35 17.60 6.57
CA ILE A 460 -4.92 16.28 6.83
C ILE A 460 -6.44 16.34 6.91
N LEU A 461 -6.96 17.31 7.65
CA LEU A 461 -8.41 17.49 7.80
C LEU A 461 -9.03 18.00 6.49
N PHE A 462 -8.38 18.98 5.87
CA PHE A 462 -8.85 19.61 4.63
C PHE A 462 -7.85 19.34 3.52
N ARG A 463 -8.15 18.35 2.68
CA ARG A 463 -7.34 18.08 1.48
C ARG A 463 -7.20 19.37 0.66
N MET A 464 -5.96 19.75 0.31
CA MET A 464 -5.76 20.89 -0.58
C MET A 464 -6.21 20.57 -2.01
N PRO A 465 -6.80 21.54 -2.74
CA PRO A 465 -7.14 21.36 -4.14
C PRO A 465 -5.93 20.97 -4.99
N TRP A 466 -6.14 20.10 -5.96
CA TRP A 466 -5.15 19.78 -7.00
C TRP A 466 -4.68 21.09 -7.66
N GLY A 467 -3.42 21.36 -7.75
CA GLY A 467 -2.85 22.60 -8.30
C GLY A 467 -2.32 23.60 -7.27
N LYS A 468 -2.65 23.46 -5.99
CA LYS A 468 -2.00 24.21 -4.88
C LYS A 468 -1.20 23.28 -3.95
N GLY A 469 -1.13 21.98 -4.26
CA GLY A 469 -0.49 20.95 -3.46
C GLY A 469 0.92 20.59 -3.93
N GLU A 470 1.47 19.58 -3.29
CA GLU A 470 2.86 19.10 -3.43
C GLU A 470 3.20 18.47 -4.80
N PHE A 471 2.21 18.29 -5.69
CA PHE A 471 2.39 17.75 -7.05
C PHE A 471 2.75 18.78 -8.11
N THR A 472 2.89 20.06 -7.75
CA THR A 472 3.43 21.05 -8.72
C THR A 472 4.93 20.85 -8.84
N SER A 473 5.37 20.36 -10.00
CA SER A 473 6.78 20.27 -10.37
C SER A 473 7.48 21.61 -10.10
N LYS A 474 8.69 21.56 -9.51
CA LYS A 474 9.53 22.75 -9.32
C LYS A 474 9.85 23.48 -10.64
N ALA A 475 9.64 22.83 -11.78
CA ALA A 475 9.83 23.40 -13.12
C ALA A 475 8.81 24.50 -13.46
N GLY A 476 7.63 24.55 -12.83
CA GLY A 476 6.61 25.59 -13.09
C GLY A 476 6.79 26.89 -12.30
N LYS A 477 7.88 27.07 -11.54
CA LYS A 477 8.16 28.32 -10.78
C LYS A 477 9.21 29.23 -11.42
N LYS A 478 9.60 28.98 -12.66
CA LYS A 478 10.39 29.92 -13.48
C LYS A 478 9.52 30.40 -14.66
N GLY A 479 8.67 31.34 -14.36
CA GLY A 479 7.87 32.11 -15.30
C GLY A 479 7.26 33.30 -14.58
#